data_e8de7d77aae8dfd860f8707546bc2d91
#
_entry.id   e8de7d77aae8dfd860f8707546bc2d91
#
_cell.length_a   1.000
_cell.length_b   1.000
_cell.length_c   1.000
_cell.angle_alpha   90.00
_cell.angle_beta   90.00
_cell.angle_gamma   90.00
#
_symmetry.space_group_name_H-M   'P 1'
#
loop_
_entity.id
_entity.type
_entity.pdbx_description
1 polymer ?
#
loop_
_entity_poly.entity_id
_entity_poly.type
_entity_poly.pdbx_seq_one_letter_code
_entity_poly.pdbx_strand_id
1 'polypeptide(L)'
;MCQRILRILVFIFGFWAQATLSQIDQKETDFIRFVAGQEQWSGKLQTAIVSYQNSFGVTVNLVSAVHLADISYYEKLNDYFKTQDSVLYELVANSDERPGPNSMVSDMSTITLMQRTLGNILEISFQLEQIDYSPENFRHADLNPVELFEIMTEKDQNFFTAFLSLAVSQIAADQSSDETGLPRTSLTIMSFFRALISEDRVASLKYLFAEELGRSGGFSLSPEVESQLTILGDRNLAAIRTLENALEQSADKIITIFFGAAHMPGLERALITDLGFEEEEKRWITAWEVP
;
A
#
# COMPACT_ATOMS: atom_id res chain seq x y z
N MET A 1 -17.83 -39.79 -70.99
CA MET A 1 -16.61 -40.42 -70.54
C MET A 1 -15.64 -39.36 -70.05
N CYS A 2 -15.30 -39.43 -68.76
CA CYS A 2 -14.27 -38.74 -67.97
C CYS A 2 -14.21 -37.21 -68.02
N GLN A 3 -14.88 -36.60 -67.21
CA GLN A 3 -14.66 -35.86 -65.96
C GLN A 3 -13.20 -35.49 -65.71
N ARG A 4 -12.92 -34.17 -65.72
CA ARG A 4 -11.86 -33.58 -64.95
C ARG A 4 -12.43 -32.30 -64.36
N ILE A 5 -12.83 -32.41 -63.13
CA ILE A 5 -13.22 -31.31 -62.21
C ILE A 5 -11.93 -30.61 -61.76
N LEU A 6 -11.72 -29.41 -62.25
CA LEU A 6 -10.65 -28.54 -61.81
C LEU A 6 -11.05 -27.92 -60.44
N ARG A 7 -10.47 -28.40 -59.37
CA ARG A 7 -10.62 -27.84 -58.05
C ARG A 7 -9.80 -26.56 -57.98
N ILE A 8 -10.48 -25.42 -57.98
CA ILE A 8 -9.91 -24.13 -57.61
C ILE A 8 -9.89 -24.08 -56.08
N LEU A 9 -8.72 -24.30 -55.49
CA LEU A 9 -8.43 -24.06 -54.10
C LEU A 9 -8.16 -22.55 -53.94
N VAL A 10 -9.17 -21.80 -53.51
CA VAL A 10 -8.99 -20.42 -53.04
C VAL A 10 -8.36 -20.53 -51.66
N PHE A 11 -7.04 -20.31 -51.58
CA PHE A 11 -6.34 -20.07 -50.34
C PHE A 11 -6.74 -18.67 -49.86
N ILE A 12 -7.74 -18.59 -48.99
CA ILE A 12 -7.98 -17.40 -48.17
C ILE A 12 -6.90 -17.44 -47.06
N PHE A 13 -5.81 -16.73 -47.30
CA PHE A 13 -4.88 -16.36 -46.24
C PHE A 13 -5.59 -15.39 -45.31
N GLY A 14 -6.32 -15.91 -44.33
CA GLY A 14 -6.72 -15.17 -43.16
C GLY A 14 -5.46 -14.77 -42.40
N PHE A 15 -5.05 -13.52 -42.55
CA PHE A 15 -4.12 -12.87 -41.65
C PHE A 15 -4.81 -12.76 -40.30
N TRP A 16 -4.67 -13.82 -39.48
CA TRP A 16 -4.87 -13.69 -38.05
C TRP A 16 -3.68 -12.86 -37.53
N ALA A 17 -3.85 -11.54 -37.45
CA ALA A 17 -3.06 -10.76 -36.57
C ALA A 17 -3.39 -11.26 -35.15
N GLN A 18 -2.64 -12.21 -34.65
CA GLN A 18 -2.51 -12.46 -33.24
C GLN A 18 -1.87 -11.18 -32.69
N ALA A 19 -2.71 -10.28 -32.21
CA ALA A 19 -2.29 -9.35 -31.20
C ALA A 19 -1.86 -10.23 -30.02
N THR A 20 -0.59 -10.59 -29.97
CA THR A 20 0.08 -10.93 -28.74
C THR A 20 0.00 -9.65 -27.92
N LEU A 21 -1.05 -9.55 -27.10
CA LEU A 21 -0.98 -8.77 -25.88
C LEU A 21 0.23 -9.37 -25.16
N SER A 22 1.39 -8.72 -25.34
CA SER A 22 2.48 -8.89 -24.39
C SER A 22 1.85 -8.45 -23.08
N GLN A 23 1.49 -9.42 -22.23
CA GLN A 23 1.47 -9.14 -20.81
C GLN A 23 2.88 -8.62 -20.55
N ILE A 24 2.98 -7.30 -20.44
CA ILE A 24 4.11 -6.67 -19.79
C ILE A 24 4.02 -7.26 -18.40
N ASP A 25 4.94 -8.15 -18.09
CA ASP A 25 5.17 -8.65 -16.74
C ASP A 25 5.70 -7.43 -15.96
N GLN A 26 4.77 -6.53 -15.61
CA GLN A 26 5.07 -5.36 -14.82
C GLN A 26 5.42 -5.93 -13.45
N LYS A 27 6.71 -5.97 -13.18
CA LYS A 27 7.21 -6.26 -11.84
C LYS A 27 6.50 -5.28 -10.90
N GLU A 28 5.67 -5.82 -10.00
CA GLU A 28 4.98 -5.01 -9.00
C GLU A 28 6.00 -4.13 -8.26
N THR A 29 5.63 -2.88 -8.05
CA THR A 29 6.49 -1.91 -7.37
C THR A 29 6.52 -2.22 -5.88
N ASP A 30 7.72 -2.39 -5.34
CA ASP A 30 7.87 -2.51 -3.89
C ASP A 30 7.62 -1.15 -3.23
N PHE A 31 6.63 -1.06 -2.34
CA PHE A 31 6.28 0.16 -1.61
C PHE A 31 6.82 0.21 -0.18
N ILE A 32 7.30 -0.91 0.32
CA ILE A 32 7.95 -1.04 1.62
C ILE A 32 9.09 -2.04 1.49
N ARG A 33 10.21 -1.78 2.16
CA ARG A 33 11.35 -2.70 2.18
C ARG A 33 12.12 -2.61 3.48
N PHE A 34 12.80 -3.69 3.83
CA PHE A 34 13.81 -3.70 4.88
C PHE A 34 15.19 -3.79 4.28
N VAL A 35 16.10 -2.96 4.76
CA VAL A 35 17.53 -2.97 4.40
C VAL A 35 18.31 -3.32 5.66
N ALA A 36 18.85 -4.53 5.72
CA ALA A 36 19.66 -4.97 6.85
C ALA A 36 20.95 -4.14 6.96
N GLY A 37 21.34 -3.81 8.19
CA GLY A 37 22.60 -3.14 8.48
C GLY A 37 23.79 -4.12 8.53
N GLN A 38 24.93 -3.61 8.95
CA GLN A 38 26.15 -4.42 9.06
C GLN A 38 26.29 -5.07 10.44
N GLU A 39 25.68 -4.51 11.45
CA GLU A 39 25.72 -5.01 12.81
C GLU A 39 24.51 -5.91 13.09
N GLN A 40 24.64 -6.72 14.14
CA GLN A 40 23.54 -7.60 14.58
C GLN A 40 22.37 -6.71 15.05
N TRP A 41 21.18 -7.02 14.57
CA TRP A 41 19.93 -6.30 14.88
C TRP A 41 19.90 -4.85 14.37
N SER A 42 20.73 -4.49 13.38
CA SER A 42 20.68 -3.16 12.76
C SER A 42 20.04 -3.18 11.36
N GLY A 43 19.43 -2.07 10.98
CA GLY A 43 18.80 -1.95 9.66
C GLY A 43 17.82 -0.78 9.54
N LYS A 44 17.12 -0.72 8.40
CA LYS A 44 16.15 0.33 8.09
C LYS A 44 14.91 -0.24 7.47
N LEU A 45 13.76 0.04 8.05
CA LEU A 45 12.50 -0.09 7.35
C LEU A 45 12.26 1.18 6.54
N GLN A 46 12.00 1.03 5.26
CA GLN A 46 11.79 2.16 4.34
C GLN A 46 10.46 2.00 3.61
N THR A 47 9.78 3.12 3.41
CA THR A 47 8.61 3.23 2.54
C THR A 47 8.94 4.04 1.29
N ALA A 48 8.25 3.76 0.18
CA ALA A 48 8.47 4.44 -1.08
C ALA A 48 7.56 5.66 -1.24
N ILE A 49 8.08 6.68 -1.93
CA ILE A 49 7.29 7.65 -2.67
C ILE A 49 7.57 7.35 -4.15
N VAL A 50 6.51 7.05 -4.89
CA VAL A 50 6.59 6.77 -6.32
C VAL A 50 5.78 7.81 -7.06
N SER A 51 6.42 8.49 -8.01
CA SER A 51 5.82 9.56 -8.82
C SER A 51 5.39 9.00 -10.17
N TYR A 52 4.20 9.33 -10.58
CA TYR A 52 3.61 8.96 -11.88
C TYR A 52 3.19 10.23 -12.61
N GLN A 53 3.38 10.26 -13.92
CA GLN A 53 2.97 11.41 -14.73
C GLN A 53 2.05 10.96 -15.87
N ASN A 54 1.06 11.78 -16.17
CA ASN A 54 0.20 11.58 -17.34
C ASN A 54 0.64 12.44 -18.53
N SER A 55 0.04 12.19 -19.70
CA SER A 55 0.33 12.93 -20.93
C SER A 55 -0.01 14.43 -20.87
N PHE A 56 -0.76 14.88 -19.84
CA PHE A 56 -1.12 16.29 -19.63
C PHE A 56 -0.15 17.00 -18.67
N GLY A 57 0.90 16.32 -18.21
CA GLY A 57 1.90 16.87 -17.31
C GLY A 57 1.42 17.01 -15.86
N VAL A 58 0.38 16.26 -15.47
CA VAL A 58 -0.03 16.14 -14.06
C VAL A 58 0.77 15.02 -13.42
N THR A 59 1.34 15.29 -12.26
CA THR A 59 2.07 14.30 -11.45
C THR A 59 1.21 13.82 -10.30
N VAL A 60 1.10 12.50 -10.14
CA VAL A 60 0.51 11.87 -8.96
C VAL A 60 1.58 11.12 -8.20
N ASN A 61 1.74 11.41 -6.92
CA ASN A 61 2.69 10.75 -6.04
C ASN A 61 1.96 9.76 -5.13
N LEU A 62 2.30 8.48 -5.20
CA LEU A 62 1.90 7.49 -4.21
C LEU A 62 2.88 7.53 -3.04
N VAL A 63 2.43 8.00 -1.89
CA VAL A 63 3.21 8.06 -0.64
C VAL A 63 2.76 6.92 0.27
N SER A 64 3.57 5.86 0.26
CA SER A 64 3.35 4.69 1.10
C SER A 64 3.62 5.01 2.57
N ALA A 65 2.70 4.64 3.44
CA ALA A 65 2.79 4.89 4.87
C ALA A 65 2.83 3.61 5.71
N VAL A 66 3.40 3.74 6.89
CA VAL A 66 3.24 2.81 8.02
C VAL A 66 2.66 3.59 9.21
N HIS A 67 1.72 2.98 9.92
CA HIS A 67 1.02 3.65 11.02
C HIS A 67 1.89 3.90 12.26
N LEU A 68 2.99 3.19 12.38
CA LEU A 68 3.97 3.33 13.45
C LEU A 68 5.35 3.60 12.83
N ALA A 69 5.99 4.70 13.20
CA ALA A 69 7.31 5.07 12.69
C ALA A 69 8.09 5.97 13.65
N ASP A 70 9.36 6.20 13.34
CA ASP A 70 10.17 7.19 14.03
C ASP A 70 9.60 8.61 13.78
N ILE A 71 9.68 9.48 14.76
CA ILE A 71 9.15 10.87 14.66
C ILE A 71 9.73 11.58 13.43
N SER A 72 11.03 11.40 13.17
CA SER A 72 11.73 12.01 12.03
C SER A 72 11.16 11.60 10.66
N TYR A 73 10.50 10.45 10.56
CA TYR A 73 9.79 10.02 9.36
C TYR A 73 8.58 10.91 9.09
N TYR A 74 7.75 11.12 10.09
CA TYR A 74 6.56 11.95 9.96
C TYR A 74 6.89 13.44 9.76
N GLU A 75 7.98 13.94 10.39
CA GLU A 75 8.49 15.29 10.13
C GLU A 75 8.83 15.49 8.64
N LYS A 76 9.54 14.53 8.04
CA LYS A 76 9.87 14.55 6.60
C LYS A 76 8.63 14.48 5.72
N LEU A 77 7.62 13.70 6.10
CA LEU A 77 6.36 13.63 5.37
C LEU A 77 5.58 14.94 5.48
N ASN A 78 5.46 15.52 6.67
CA ASN A 78 4.81 16.83 6.86
C ASN A 78 5.48 17.92 6.01
N ASP A 79 6.81 17.95 5.95
CA ASP A 79 7.54 18.92 5.12
C ASP A 79 7.32 18.64 3.62
N TYR A 80 7.26 17.39 3.23
CA TYR A 80 6.95 16.99 1.86
C TYR A 80 5.54 17.43 1.44
N PHE A 81 4.55 17.21 2.28
CA PHE A 81 3.15 17.56 1.98
C PHE A 81 2.91 19.05 1.78
N LYS A 82 3.73 19.92 2.39
CA LYS A 82 3.68 21.37 2.18
C LYS A 82 4.01 21.80 0.75
N THR A 83 4.68 20.94 -0.01
CA THR A 83 5.10 21.22 -1.40
C THR A 83 4.12 20.67 -2.43
N GLN A 84 3.02 20.03 -2.01
CA GLN A 84 2.04 19.41 -2.87
C GLN A 84 0.83 20.34 -3.06
N ASP A 85 0.25 20.35 -4.26
CA ASP A 85 -0.97 21.14 -4.53
C ASP A 85 -2.15 20.52 -3.78
N SER A 86 -2.24 19.18 -3.77
CA SER A 86 -3.25 18.42 -3.01
C SER A 86 -2.65 17.18 -2.38
N VAL A 87 -3.12 16.84 -1.18
CA VAL A 87 -2.82 15.60 -0.45
C VAL A 87 -4.12 14.86 -0.16
N LEU A 88 -4.35 13.79 -0.89
CA LEU A 88 -5.48 12.87 -0.71
C LEU A 88 -5.09 11.84 0.35
N TYR A 89 -5.75 11.86 1.50
CA TYR A 89 -5.30 11.07 2.64
C TYR A 89 -6.28 10.00 3.10
N GLU A 90 -5.70 8.92 3.64
CA GLU A 90 -6.39 7.81 4.28
C GLU A 90 -6.79 8.16 5.71
N LEU A 91 -8.08 8.13 5.99
CA LEU A 91 -8.61 8.22 7.35
C LEU A 91 -10.07 7.80 7.35
N VAL A 92 -10.43 6.72 8.05
CA VAL A 92 -11.85 6.40 8.28
C VAL A 92 -12.43 7.37 9.29
N ALA A 93 -12.95 8.49 8.79
CA ALA A 93 -13.51 9.59 9.57
C ALA A 93 -14.53 10.36 8.72
N ASN A 94 -15.27 11.30 9.34
CA ASN A 94 -16.08 12.21 8.54
C ASN A 94 -15.17 13.20 7.80
N SER A 95 -15.59 13.62 6.61
CA SER A 95 -14.77 14.45 5.71
C SER A 95 -14.42 15.84 6.27
N ASP A 96 -15.12 16.31 7.30
CA ASP A 96 -14.87 17.56 8.01
C ASP A 96 -13.90 17.38 9.21
N GLU A 97 -13.59 16.15 9.59
CA GLU A 97 -12.62 15.85 10.64
C GLU A 97 -11.19 15.95 10.08
N ARG A 98 -10.45 16.96 10.56
CA ARG A 98 -9.04 17.19 10.21
C ARG A 98 -8.18 17.19 11.46
N PRO A 99 -7.73 15.99 11.91
CA PRO A 99 -6.90 15.93 13.12
C PRO A 99 -5.56 16.64 12.88
N GLY A 100 -5.17 17.50 13.84
CA GLY A 100 -3.83 18.07 13.89
C GLY A 100 -2.89 17.23 14.76
N PRO A 101 -1.59 17.53 14.77
CA PRO A 101 -0.64 16.85 15.63
C PRO A 101 -1.08 16.92 17.10
N ASN A 102 -0.91 15.81 17.83
CA ASN A 102 -1.35 15.66 19.21
C ASN A 102 -2.88 15.78 19.44
N SER A 103 -3.71 15.76 18.42
CA SER A 103 -5.15 15.64 18.60
C SER A 103 -5.43 14.28 19.27
N MET A 104 -6.16 14.33 20.41
CA MET A 104 -6.61 13.09 21.03
C MET A 104 -7.65 12.46 20.11
N VAL A 105 -7.24 11.43 19.38
CA VAL A 105 -8.19 10.57 18.69
C VAL A 105 -8.98 9.87 19.79
N SER A 106 -10.21 10.29 19.96
CA SER A 106 -11.11 9.79 21.04
C SER A 106 -11.54 8.35 20.83
N ASP A 107 -11.18 7.77 19.68
CA ASP A 107 -11.58 6.41 19.32
C ASP A 107 -10.62 5.39 19.93
N MET A 108 -11.03 4.86 21.08
CA MET A 108 -10.37 3.77 21.80
C MET A 108 -10.70 2.41 21.18
N SER A 109 -10.55 2.28 19.86
CA SER A 109 -10.67 0.97 19.23
C SER A 109 -9.59 0.01 19.76
N THR A 110 -9.89 -1.28 19.80
CA THR A 110 -8.92 -2.32 20.20
C THR A 110 -7.64 -2.24 19.34
N ILE A 111 -7.79 -1.87 18.07
CA ILE A 111 -6.67 -1.69 17.13
C ILE A 111 -5.79 -0.51 17.55
N THR A 112 -6.38 0.63 17.87
CA THR A 112 -5.63 1.82 18.34
C THR A 112 -4.87 1.53 19.63
N LEU A 113 -5.49 0.83 20.59
CA LEU A 113 -4.82 0.43 21.84
C LEU A 113 -3.64 -0.52 21.56
N MET A 114 -3.82 -1.49 20.67
CA MET A 114 -2.76 -2.44 20.29
C MET A 114 -1.60 -1.71 19.59
N GLN A 115 -1.88 -0.79 18.67
CA GLN A 115 -0.86 0.01 17.98
C GLN A 115 -0.08 0.89 18.96
N ARG A 116 -0.75 1.57 19.89
CA ARG A 116 -0.08 2.37 20.93
C ARG A 116 0.80 1.51 21.85
N THR A 117 0.31 0.33 22.23
CA THR A 117 1.11 -0.59 23.06
C THR A 117 2.36 -1.05 22.31
N LEU A 118 2.23 -1.41 21.04
CA LEU A 118 3.36 -1.81 20.19
C LEU A 118 4.33 -0.62 19.98
N GLY A 119 3.80 0.58 19.72
CA GLY A 119 4.59 1.80 19.58
C GLY A 119 5.45 2.07 20.82
N ASN A 120 4.87 1.94 22.02
CA ASN A 120 5.61 2.11 23.26
C ASN A 120 6.70 1.03 23.47
N ILE A 121 6.44 -0.24 23.10
CA ILE A 121 7.42 -1.32 23.20
C ILE A 121 8.60 -1.11 22.24
N LEU A 122 8.33 -0.60 21.04
CA LEU A 122 9.32 -0.39 19.98
C LEU A 122 9.91 1.03 19.97
N GLU A 123 9.48 1.90 20.90
CA GLU A 123 9.89 3.31 21.02
C GLU A 123 9.66 4.11 19.71
N ILE A 124 8.51 3.88 19.06
CA ILE A 124 8.07 4.56 17.84
C ILE A 124 6.72 5.25 18.02
N SER A 125 6.45 6.23 17.17
CA SER A 125 5.27 7.10 17.27
C SER A 125 4.14 6.65 16.35
N PHE A 126 2.93 7.07 16.68
CA PHE A 126 1.72 6.76 15.92
C PHE A 126 1.41 7.87 14.90
N GLN A 127 1.07 7.49 13.66
CA GLN A 127 0.84 8.38 12.53
C GLN A 127 -0.14 9.52 12.85
N LEU A 128 -1.31 9.19 13.44
CA LEU A 128 -2.35 10.19 13.73
C LEU A 128 -1.95 11.22 14.79
N GLU A 129 -0.88 10.96 15.55
CA GLU A 129 -0.35 11.90 16.54
C GLU A 129 0.72 12.83 15.92
N GLN A 130 1.29 12.48 14.78
CA GLN A 130 2.45 13.14 14.19
C GLN A 130 2.18 13.85 12.88
N ILE A 131 1.24 13.33 12.06
CA ILE A 131 0.86 13.98 10.80
C ILE A 131 -0.14 15.10 11.05
N ASP A 132 0.10 16.25 10.43
CA ASP A 132 -0.81 17.38 10.42
C ASP A 132 -1.75 17.32 9.22
N TYR A 133 -3.01 16.96 9.45
CA TYR A 133 -4.05 16.89 8.42
C TYR A 133 -4.83 18.21 8.29
N SER A 134 -4.48 19.26 9.06
CA SER A 134 -5.20 20.53 9.09
C SER A 134 -4.97 21.46 7.89
N PRO A 135 -3.84 21.41 7.13
CA PRO A 135 -3.63 22.29 5.99
C PRO A 135 -4.72 22.18 4.92
N GLU A 136 -5.00 23.30 4.23
CA GLU A 136 -6.09 23.39 3.24
C GLU A 136 -5.90 22.48 2.02
N ASN A 137 -4.65 22.14 1.68
CA ASN A 137 -4.35 21.22 0.59
C ASN A 137 -4.62 19.74 0.92
N PHE A 138 -4.94 19.42 2.17
CA PHE A 138 -5.37 18.07 2.55
C PHE A 138 -6.84 17.86 2.20
N ARG A 139 -7.13 16.76 1.50
CA ARG A 139 -8.48 16.35 1.09
C ARG A 139 -8.73 14.91 1.54
N HIS A 140 -9.79 14.72 2.30
CA HIS A 140 -10.22 13.39 2.71
C HIS A 140 -10.56 12.54 1.49
N ALA A 141 -9.96 11.35 1.40
CA ALA A 141 -10.08 10.47 0.23
C ALA A 141 -10.45 9.02 0.59
N ASP A 142 -11.08 8.84 1.73
CA ASP A 142 -11.43 7.54 2.29
C ASP A 142 -12.94 7.46 2.58
N LEU A 143 -13.39 6.27 2.98
CA LEU A 143 -14.76 6.04 3.42
C LEU A 143 -14.99 6.65 4.80
N ASN A 144 -16.18 7.20 5.04
CA ASN A 144 -16.59 7.52 6.38
C ASN A 144 -17.00 6.25 7.16
N PRO A 145 -17.11 6.29 8.50
CA PRO A 145 -17.43 5.11 9.31
C PRO A 145 -18.76 4.44 8.95
N VAL A 146 -19.76 5.22 8.52
CA VAL A 146 -21.08 4.70 8.15
C VAL A 146 -21.00 3.94 6.82
N GLU A 147 -20.41 4.56 5.80
CA GLU A 147 -20.18 3.94 4.49
C GLU A 147 -19.37 2.65 4.62
N LEU A 148 -18.28 2.68 5.40
CA LEU A 148 -17.47 1.48 5.64
C LEU A 148 -18.28 0.36 6.27
N PHE A 149 -19.09 0.66 7.30
CA PHE A 149 -19.93 -0.32 7.97
C PHE A 149 -21.03 -0.88 7.05
N GLU A 150 -21.67 -0.04 6.26
CA GLU A 150 -22.70 -0.45 5.30
C GLU A 150 -22.14 -1.41 4.26
N ILE A 151 -21.01 -1.05 3.60
CA ILE A 151 -20.37 -1.89 2.59
C ILE A 151 -19.89 -3.23 3.21
N MET A 152 -19.29 -3.20 4.39
CA MET A 152 -18.88 -4.43 5.09
C MET A 152 -20.07 -5.32 5.41
N THR A 153 -21.21 -4.73 5.79
CA THR A 153 -22.45 -5.48 6.07
C THR A 153 -23.03 -6.09 4.80
N GLU A 154 -23.07 -5.34 3.69
CA GLU A 154 -23.54 -5.83 2.39
C GLU A 154 -22.69 -7.00 1.86
N LYS A 155 -21.37 -6.97 2.11
CA LYS A 155 -20.43 -8.02 1.72
C LYS A 155 -20.32 -9.16 2.75
N ASP A 156 -21.12 -9.16 3.81
CA ASP A 156 -21.04 -10.12 4.94
C ASP A 156 -19.63 -10.18 5.55
N GLN A 157 -18.99 -9.02 5.66
CA GLN A 157 -17.65 -8.86 6.22
C GLN A 157 -17.71 -8.22 7.62
N ASN A 158 -16.69 -8.52 8.41
CA ASN A 158 -16.35 -7.79 9.62
C ASN A 158 -14.83 -7.65 9.70
N PHE A 159 -14.33 -6.76 10.55
CA PHE A 159 -12.90 -6.50 10.68
C PHE A 159 -12.08 -7.77 10.96
N PHE A 160 -12.60 -8.69 11.74
CA PHE A 160 -11.90 -9.94 12.05
C PHE A 160 -11.81 -10.85 10.82
N THR A 161 -12.91 -11.04 10.08
CA THR A 161 -12.91 -11.87 8.86
C THR A 161 -12.05 -11.24 7.76
N ALA A 162 -12.09 -9.92 7.61
CA ALA A 162 -11.26 -9.20 6.65
C ALA A 162 -9.77 -9.33 6.99
N PHE A 163 -9.40 -9.15 8.25
CA PHE A 163 -8.03 -9.35 8.73
C PHE A 163 -7.56 -10.80 8.56
N LEU A 164 -8.41 -11.78 8.91
CA LEU A 164 -8.10 -13.20 8.74
C LEU A 164 -7.91 -13.56 7.27
N SER A 165 -8.75 -13.04 6.37
CA SER A 165 -8.62 -13.25 4.92
C SER A 165 -7.30 -12.69 4.40
N LEU A 166 -6.92 -11.50 4.85
CA LEU A 166 -5.64 -10.88 4.50
C LEU A 166 -4.46 -11.73 4.98
N ALA A 167 -4.47 -12.17 6.24
CA ALA A 167 -3.42 -13.01 6.81
C ALA A 167 -3.30 -14.37 6.09
N VAL A 168 -4.42 -15.02 5.76
CA VAL A 168 -4.45 -16.29 5.01
C VAL A 168 -3.92 -16.09 3.59
N SER A 169 -4.31 -15.01 2.91
CA SER A 169 -3.81 -14.68 1.58
C SER A 169 -2.31 -14.46 1.56
N GLN A 170 -1.77 -13.80 2.58
CA GLN A 170 -0.32 -13.58 2.74
C GLN A 170 0.43 -14.92 2.95
N ILE A 171 -0.09 -15.80 3.82
CA ILE A 171 0.49 -17.13 4.04
C ILE A 171 0.47 -17.97 2.75
N ALA A 172 -0.60 -17.88 1.96
CA ALA A 172 -0.72 -18.59 0.69
C ALA A 172 0.28 -18.08 -0.36
N ALA A 173 0.47 -16.76 -0.43
CA ALA A 173 1.46 -16.13 -1.30
C ALA A 173 2.90 -16.55 -0.92
N ASP A 174 3.21 -16.59 0.38
CA ASP A 174 4.51 -17.05 0.89
C ASP A 174 4.80 -18.52 0.57
N GLN A 175 3.78 -19.38 0.60
CA GLN A 175 3.96 -20.82 0.29
C GLN A 175 4.19 -21.08 -1.20
N SER A 176 3.71 -20.20 -2.09
CA SER A 176 3.90 -20.37 -3.54
C SER A 176 5.32 -20.04 -4.01
N SER A 177 6.15 -19.45 -3.18
CA SER A 177 7.46 -18.89 -3.54
C SER A 177 8.68 -19.72 -3.11
N ASP A 178 8.51 -20.91 -2.48
CA ASP A 178 9.66 -21.73 -2.04
C ASP A 178 9.50 -23.24 -2.31
N GLU A 179 10.48 -23.82 -3.00
CA GLU A 179 10.61 -25.27 -3.22
C GLU A 179 11.01 -26.05 -1.93
N THR A 180 11.41 -25.36 -0.86
CA THR A 180 11.94 -25.98 0.37
C THR A 180 10.88 -26.27 1.43
N GLY A 181 9.65 -25.75 1.29
CA GLY A 181 8.52 -26.01 2.18
C GLY A 181 8.66 -25.47 3.62
N LEU A 182 9.66 -24.61 3.89
CA LEU A 182 9.85 -23.97 5.17
C LEU A 182 9.21 -22.57 5.18
N PRO A 183 8.53 -22.18 6.28
CA PRO A 183 8.02 -20.81 6.42
C PRO A 183 9.18 -19.81 6.34
N ARG A 184 9.08 -18.83 5.41
CA ARG A 184 10.11 -17.78 5.28
C ARG A 184 10.00 -16.67 6.33
N THR A 185 9.09 -16.78 7.28
CA THR A 185 8.94 -15.74 8.30
C THR A 185 10.15 -15.68 9.24
N SER A 186 10.72 -14.49 9.38
CA SER A 186 11.74 -14.20 10.39
C SER A 186 11.17 -14.26 11.82
N LEU A 187 9.86 -14.04 11.98
CA LEU A 187 9.11 -14.12 13.23
C LEU A 187 8.83 -15.57 13.63
N THR A 188 9.88 -16.35 13.86
CA THR A 188 9.74 -17.63 14.52
C THR A 188 9.64 -17.41 16.03
N ILE A 189 9.00 -18.38 16.75
CA ILE A 189 8.96 -18.36 18.22
C ILE A 189 10.38 -18.23 18.79
N MET A 190 11.35 -18.90 18.18
CA MET A 190 12.74 -18.89 18.64
C MET A 190 13.42 -17.53 18.41
N SER A 191 13.20 -16.87 17.25
CA SER A 191 13.76 -15.54 16.99
C SER A 191 13.16 -14.50 17.94
N PHE A 192 11.85 -14.60 18.20
CA PHE A 192 11.17 -13.73 19.16
C PHE A 192 11.72 -13.89 20.58
N PHE A 193 11.89 -15.13 21.05
CA PHE A 193 12.52 -15.37 22.36
C PHE A 193 13.96 -14.84 22.44
N ARG A 194 14.76 -15.03 21.39
CA ARG A 194 16.11 -14.45 21.32
C ARG A 194 16.10 -12.94 21.43
N ALA A 195 15.17 -12.28 20.74
CA ALA A 195 15.02 -10.83 20.81
C ALA A 195 14.62 -10.38 22.23
N LEU A 196 13.69 -11.08 22.88
CA LEU A 196 13.24 -10.75 24.23
C LEU A 196 14.34 -10.84 25.31
N ILE A 197 15.29 -11.76 25.14
CA ILE A 197 16.42 -11.95 26.07
C ILE A 197 17.70 -11.22 25.63
N SER A 198 17.66 -10.51 24.50
CA SER A 198 18.78 -9.70 24.01
C SER A 198 19.11 -8.56 24.98
N GLU A 199 20.39 -8.18 25.05
CA GLU A 199 20.83 -6.98 25.80
C GLU A 199 20.16 -5.72 25.24
N ASP A 200 19.98 -5.66 23.91
CA ASP A 200 19.20 -4.61 23.23
C ASP A 200 17.85 -5.16 22.74
N ARG A 201 16.95 -5.34 23.69
CA ARG A 201 15.62 -5.90 23.41
C ARG A 201 14.81 -5.05 22.44
N VAL A 202 14.88 -3.72 22.56
CA VAL A 202 14.09 -2.81 21.71
C VAL A 202 14.58 -2.91 20.27
N ALA A 203 15.88 -2.79 20.02
CA ALA A 203 16.45 -2.89 18.68
C ALA A 203 16.18 -4.26 18.06
N SER A 204 16.36 -5.36 18.81
CA SER A 204 16.13 -6.71 18.28
C SER A 204 14.67 -6.99 17.95
N LEU A 205 13.71 -6.52 18.76
CA LEU A 205 12.29 -6.62 18.44
C LEU A 205 11.93 -5.72 17.24
N LYS A 206 12.41 -4.47 17.24
CA LYS A 206 12.21 -3.53 16.13
C LYS A 206 12.75 -4.09 14.81
N TYR A 207 13.94 -4.74 14.86
CA TYR A 207 14.53 -5.44 13.72
C TYR A 207 13.60 -6.53 13.16
N LEU A 208 13.15 -7.46 14.03
CA LEU A 208 12.31 -8.58 13.59
C LEU A 208 11.00 -8.11 12.96
N PHE A 209 10.36 -7.09 13.55
CA PHE A 209 9.14 -6.53 12.97
C PHE A 209 9.41 -5.77 11.66
N ALA A 210 10.52 -5.01 11.59
CA ALA A 210 10.90 -4.30 10.37
C ALA A 210 11.24 -5.25 9.22
N GLU A 211 11.99 -6.33 9.52
CA GLU A 211 12.31 -7.36 8.54
C GLU A 211 11.05 -8.04 8.00
N GLU A 212 10.10 -8.39 8.89
CA GLU A 212 8.86 -9.01 8.48
C GLU A 212 7.98 -8.09 7.62
N LEU A 213 7.82 -6.82 8.03
CA LEU A 213 7.08 -5.83 7.26
C LEU A 213 7.72 -5.55 5.90
N GLY A 214 9.05 -5.44 5.87
CA GLY A 214 9.78 -5.17 4.63
C GLY A 214 9.84 -6.37 3.68
N ARG A 215 9.80 -7.60 4.22
CA ARG A 215 9.78 -8.82 3.43
C ARG A 215 8.46 -9.01 2.69
N SER A 216 7.36 -8.57 3.29
CA SER A 216 6.03 -8.66 2.66
C SER A 216 5.88 -7.75 1.43
N GLY A 217 6.84 -6.85 1.16
CA GLY A 217 6.87 -5.99 -0.05
C GLY A 217 5.72 -4.97 -0.18
N GLY A 218 4.86 -4.93 0.81
CA GLY A 218 3.47 -4.51 0.71
C GLY A 218 2.61 -5.74 0.40
N PHE A 219 1.44 -5.82 0.97
CA PHE A 219 0.55 -6.97 0.77
C PHE A 219 0.17 -7.08 -0.72
N SER A 220 0.87 -7.95 -1.46
CA SER A 220 0.51 -8.25 -2.85
C SER A 220 -0.65 -9.23 -2.86
N LEU A 221 -1.85 -8.72 -3.05
CA LEU A 221 -3.05 -9.51 -3.26
C LEU A 221 -3.40 -9.54 -4.74
N SER A 222 -3.95 -10.66 -5.21
CA SER A 222 -4.51 -10.64 -6.56
C SER A 222 -5.64 -9.59 -6.66
N PRO A 223 -5.83 -8.95 -7.82
CA PRO A 223 -6.87 -7.93 -8.01
C PRO A 223 -8.27 -8.40 -7.59
N GLU A 224 -8.55 -9.69 -7.80
CA GLU A 224 -9.83 -10.30 -7.45
C GLU A 224 -10.02 -10.37 -5.92
N VAL A 225 -8.98 -10.73 -5.19
CA VAL A 225 -9.02 -10.80 -3.71
C VAL A 225 -9.09 -9.39 -3.13
N GLU A 226 -8.27 -8.47 -3.63
CA GLU A 226 -8.25 -7.07 -3.18
C GLU A 226 -9.63 -6.43 -3.33
N SER A 227 -10.27 -6.56 -4.50
CA SER A 227 -11.58 -5.96 -4.78
C SER A 227 -12.72 -6.49 -3.91
N GLN A 228 -12.56 -7.69 -3.38
CA GLN A 228 -13.53 -8.28 -2.46
C GLN A 228 -13.38 -7.78 -1.03
N LEU A 229 -12.19 -7.27 -0.65
CA LEU A 229 -11.91 -6.80 0.70
C LEU A 229 -12.26 -5.32 0.83
N THR A 230 -13.31 -5.01 1.60
CA THR A 230 -13.73 -3.61 1.84
C THR A 230 -12.62 -2.76 2.44
N ILE A 231 -11.81 -3.34 3.32
CA ILE A 231 -10.70 -2.66 3.97
C ILE A 231 -9.57 -2.23 3.00
N LEU A 232 -9.55 -2.75 1.77
CA LEU A 232 -8.60 -2.36 0.72
C LEU A 232 -9.32 -1.87 -0.53
N GLY A 233 -10.08 -2.73 -1.21
CA GLY A 233 -10.65 -2.45 -2.52
C GLY A 233 -11.62 -1.27 -2.55
N ASP A 234 -12.63 -1.25 -1.68
CA ASP A 234 -13.62 -0.15 -1.67
C ASP A 234 -12.98 1.17 -1.22
N ARG A 235 -12.01 1.13 -0.30
CA ARG A 235 -11.27 2.32 0.12
C ARG A 235 -10.35 2.83 -0.98
N ASN A 236 -9.69 1.94 -1.74
CA ASN A 236 -8.93 2.32 -2.93
C ASN A 236 -9.84 2.98 -3.97
N LEU A 237 -11.05 2.46 -4.19
CA LEU A 237 -12.03 3.09 -5.08
C LEU A 237 -12.43 4.50 -4.61
N ALA A 238 -12.58 4.72 -3.30
CA ALA A 238 -12.86 6.05 -2.75
C ALA A 238 -11.71 7.02 -3.04
N ALA A 239 -10.46 6.59 -2.85
CA ALA A 239 -9.27 7.36 -3.14
C ALA A 239 -9.17 7.72 -4.63
N ILE A 240 -9.40 6.76 -5.54
CA ILE A 240 -9.36 6.99 -6.99
C ILE A 240 -10.47 7.95 -7.43
N ARG A 241 -11.70 7.81 -6.94
CA ARG A 241 -12.79 8.76 -7.23
C ARG A 241 -12.45 10.19 -6.79
N THR A 242 -11.80 10.32 -5.62
CA THR A 242 -11.35 11.64 -5.15
C THR A 242 -10.24 12.20 -6.04
N LEU A 243 -9.33 11.35 -6.53
CA LEU A 243 -8.31 11.74 -7.51
C LEU A 243 -8.95 12.19 -8.83
N GLU A 244 -9.88 11.42 -9.40
CA GLU A 244 -10.58 11.77 -10.64
C GLU A 244 -11.27 13.13 -10.51
N ASN A 245 -11.98 13.38 -9.42
CA ASN A 245 -12.59 14.68 -9.13
C ASN A 245 -11.53 15.80 -9.05
N ALA A 246 -10.37 15.56 -8.45
CA ALA A 246 -9.29 16.53 -8.38
C ALA A 246 -8.71 16.83 -9.77
N LEU A 247 -8.53 15.79 -10.61
CA LEU A 247 -8.04 15.93 -11.99
C LEU A 247 -9.00 16.74 -12.88
N GLU A 248 -10.32 16.61 -12.67
CA GLU A 248 -11.33 17.30 -13.46
C GLU A 248 -11.60 18.75 -13.00
N GLN A 249 -11.57 19.00 -11.69
CA GLN A 249 -12.10 20.22 -11.09
C GLN A 249 -11.04 21.19 -10.60
N SER A 250 -9.79 20.75 -10.47
CA SER A 250 -8.72 21.60 -9.96
C SER A 250 -7.64 21.88 -11.00
N ALA A 251 -6.89 22.96 -10.77
CA ALA A 251 -5.70 23.29 -11.55
C ALA A 251 -4.42 22.62 -10.98
N ASP A 252 -4.60 21.68 -10.04
CA ASP A 252 -3.50 21.00 -9.36
C ASP A 252 -2.63 20.25 -10.37
N LYS A 253 -1.32 20.38 -10.22
CA LYS A 253 -0.33 19.72 -11.06
C LYS A 253 0.44 18.65 -10.32
N ILE A 254 0.49 18.74 -9.00
CA ILE A 254 1.18 17.80 -8.13
C ILE A 254 0.20 17.32 -7.05
N ILE A 255 -0.37 16.15 -7.26
CA ILE A 255 -1.33 15.53 -6.35
C ILE A 255 -0.64 14.36 -5.65
N THR A 256 -0.81 14.26 -4.34
CA THR A 256 -0.28 13.15 -3.54
C THR A 256 -1.40 12.29 -3.00
N ILE A 257 -1.28 10.97 -3.09
CA ILE A 257 -2.12 10.00 -2.41
C ILE A 257 -1.30 9.42 -1.24
N PHE A 258 -1.72 9.72 -0.01
CA PHE A 258 -1.06 9.31 1.23
C PHE A 258 -1.89 8.23 1.93
N PHE A 259 -1.51 6.98 1.72
CA PHE A 259 -2.22 5.79 2.18
C PHE A 259 -1.24 4.76 2.73
N GLY A 260 -1.73 3.83 3.55
CA GLY A 260 -0.95 2.72 4.06
C GLY A 260 -0.37 1.84 2.94
N ALA A 261 0.80 1.24 3.19
CA ALA A 261 1.55 0.45 2.20
C ALA A 261 0.71 -0.66 1.54
N ALA A 262 -0.26 -1.23 2.27
CA ALA A 262 -1.13 -2.28 1.77
C ALA A 262 -2.08 -1.81 0.64
N HIS A 263 -2.37 -0.52 0.54
CA HIS A 263 -3.23 0.07 -0.49
C HIS A 263 -2.48 0.31 -1.81
N MET A 264 -1.16 0.48 -1.73
CA MET A 264 -0.34 0.97 -2.85
C MET A 264 -0.41 0.13 -4.12
N PRO A 265 -0.34 -1.22 -4.08
CA PRO A 265 -0.41 -2.01 -5.31
C PRO A 265 -1.71 -1.81 -6.09
N GLY A 266 -2.84 -1.70 -5.39
CA GLY A 266 -4.14 -1.45 -6.02
C GLY A 266 -4.27 -0.04 -6.57
N LEU A 267 -3.78 0.97 -5.84
CA LEU A 267 -3.75 2.36 -6.30
C LEU A 267 -2.83 2.54 -7.50
N GLU A 268 -1.63 1.93 -7.49
CA GLU A 268 -0.71 1.92 -8.65
C GLU A 268 -1.36 1.32 -9.88
N ARG A 269 -2.00 0.17 -9.73
CA ARG A 269 -2.70 -0.50 -10.83
C ARG A 269 -3.75 0.41 -11.45
N ALA A 270 -4.58 1.06 -10.64
CA ALA A 270 -5.59 1.99 -11.14
C ALA A 270 -4.97 3.19 -11.84
N LEU A 271 -3.89 3.78 -11.32
CA LEU A 271 -3.18 4.88 -11.97
C LEU A 271 -2.68 4.49 -13.36
N ILE A 272 -2.05 3.32 -13.47
CA ILE A 272 -1.42 2.88 -14.73
C ILE A 272 -2.47 2.38 -15.72
N THR A 273 -3.36 1.46 -15.28
CA THR A 273 -4.25 0.78 -16.23
C THR A 273 -5.50 1.58 -16.58
N ASP A 274 -6.06 2.33 -15.62
CA ASP A 274 -7.34 2.97 -15.79
C ASP A 274 -7.19 4.46 -16.12
N LEU A 275 -6.17 5.13 -15.53
CA LEU A 275 -5.96 6.57 -15.70
C LEU A 275 -4.78 6.92 -16.65
N GLY A 276 -4.01 5.94 -17.12
CA GLY A 276 -2.95 6.12 -18.12
C GLY A 276 -1.76 6.94 -17.64
N PHE A 277 -1.42 6.81 -16.36
CA PHE A 277 -0.19 7.37 -15.80
C PHE A 277 0.99 6.41 -16.03
N GLU A 278 2.20 6.97 -16.12
CA GLU A 278 3.46 6.23 -16.26
C GLU A 278 4.38 6.54 -15.08
N GLU A 279 5.09 5.53 -14.57
CA GLU A 279 6.07 5.71 -13.48
C GLU A 279 7.25 6.56 -13.96
N GLU A 280 7.59 7.60 -13.20
CA GLU A 280 8.70 8.52 -13.49
C GLU A 280 9.87 8.35 -12.52
N GLU A 281 9.57 8.34 -11.22
CA GLU A 281 10.60 8.35 -10.18
C GLU A 281 10.15 7.56 -8.95
N LYS A 282 11.09 6.89 -8.31
CA LYS A 282 10.92 6.23 -7.02
C LYS A 282 12.00 6.62 -6.05
N ARG A 283 11.59 7.05 -4.85
CA ARG A 283 12.50 7.37 -3.74
C ARG A 283 12.07 6.69 -2.45
N TRP A 284 13.03 6.42 -1.58
CA TRP A 284 12.81 5.74 -0.31
C TRP A 284 12.96 6.70 0.86
N ILE A 285 12.06 6.61 1.83
CA ILE A 285 12.12 7.31 3.11
C ILE A 285 12.25 6.28 4.22
N THR A 286 13.19 6.49 5.14
CA THR A 286 13.36 5.62 6.30
C THR A 286 12.25 5.90 7.30
N ALA A 287 11.42 4.87 7.54
CA ALA A 287 10.35 4.89 8.53
C ALA A 287 10.85 4.46 9.91
N TRP A 288 11.71 3.43 9.95
CA TRP A 288 12.34 2.97 11.18
C TRP A 288 13.85 2.89 10.99
N GLU A 289 14.58 3.51 11.89
CA GLU A 289 16.00 3.30 12.06
C GLU A 289 16.16 2.26 13.19
N VAL A 290 16.84 1.15 12.88
CA VAL A 290 17.21 0.13 13.87
C VAL A 290 18.72 0.22 14.02
N PRO A 291 19.22 0.72 15.16
CA PRO A 291 20.64 1.06 15.37
C PRO A 291 21.57 -0.15 15.29
#